data_86387dab87de299fc1f870b010bd4a5d
#
_entry.id   86387dab87de299fc1f870b010bd4a5d
#
_cell.length_a   1.000
_cell.length_b   1.000
_cell.length_c   1.000
_cell.angle_alpha   90.00
_cell.angle_beta   90.00
_cell.angle_gamma   90.00
#
_symmetry.space_group_name_H-M   'P 1'
#
loop_
_entity.id
_entity.type
_entity.pdbx_description
1 polymer ?
#
loop_
_entity_poly.entity_id
_entity_poly.type
_entity_poly.pdbx_seq_one_letter_code
_entity_poly.pdbx_strand_id
1 'polypeptide(L)'
;MKRSKVIMVLSLLVIAISAFAWTNELSRISVDGNKFVNEEGETIVFKGLNIADPDRLVKEGQWKPKLFEELAGWGANIVRLPVHPGAWREWGSDDYLKLLDQGIEWAKAEGLYVIIDWHSIGNLRTDLYQADMYDTSMRETLRFWYTVSRRYADEPAVALYEVFNEPTTFNGQLGTLSWDQWSNMVMDIINVIRANSPDAIPLVGGFNWAYDLTPVSDNPIPAENIAYVAHPYPQKREKPWVEKWEKDFGFVAENYPLIATEIGYMYPEQKGAHIPCLGDEEYGNTITTYFEEKGISWVAWVFDPDWSPQLIKDWDYTPTRAGELFKEAM
;
A
#
# COMPACT_ATOMS: atom_id res chain seq x y z
N MET A 1 -30.56 78.86 -25.56
CA MET A 1 -30.14 77.97 -24.47
C MET A 1 -30.43 76.50 -24.86
N LYS A 2 -29.44 75.76 -25.36
CA LYS A 2 -29.55 74.34 -25.73
C LYS A 2 -28.98 73.49 -24.56
N ARG A 3 -29.85 72.64 -23.95
CA ARG A 3 -29.43 71.69 -22.91
C ARG A 3 -28.96 70.39 -23.60
N SER A 4 -27.65 70.18 -23.51
CA SER A 4 -27.08 68.86 -23.91
C SER A 4 -27.36 67.84 -22.83
N LYS A 5 -27.99 66.69 -23.23
CA LYS A 5 -28.13 65.52 -22.38
C LYS A 5 -26.92 64.63 -22.58
N VAL A 6 -26.16 64.43 -21.49
CA VAL A 6 -25.08 63.46 -21.45
C VAL A 6 -25.72 62.08 -21.13
N ILE A 7 -25.58 61.13 -22.04
CA ILE A 7 -25.98 59.77 -21.84
C ILE A 7 -24.74 59.01 -21.33
N MET A 8 -24.79 58.59 -20.08
CA MET A 8 -23.76 57.77 -19.46
C MET A 8 -24.08 56.30 -19.76
N VAL A 9 -23.28 55.69 -20.62
CA VAL A 9 -23.37 54.25 -20.92
C VAL A 9 -22.56 53.51 -19.85
N LEU A 10 -23.28 52.76 -18.97
CA LEU A 10 -22.67 51.88 -18.00
C LEU A 10 -22.37 50.54 -18.71
N SER A 11 -21.10 50.27 -19.01
CA SER A 11 -20.66 48.97 -19.50
C SER A 11 -20.54 48.03 -18.32
N LEU A 12 -21.48 47.06 -18.20
CA LEU A 12 -21.36 45.93 -17.28
C LEU A 12 -20.32 44.98 -17.86
N LEU A 13 -19.15 44.92 -17.22
CA LEU A 13 -18.15 43.86 -17.46
C LEU A 13 -18.60 42.61 -16.72
N VAL A 14 -19.19 41.63 -17.44
CA VAL A 14 -19.47 40.30 -16.90
C VAL A 14 -18.17 39.52 -16.92
N ILE A 15 -17.52 39.42 -15.77
CA ILE A 15 -16.39 38.50 -15.56
C ILE A 15 -17.01 37.09 -15.42
N ALA A 16 -16.94 36.31 -16.47
CA ALA A 16 -17.21 34.86 -16.40
C ALA A 16 -16.04 34.21 -15.61
N ILE A 17 -16.26 33.94 -14.33
CA ILE A 17 -15.39 33.06 -13.56
C ILE A 17 -15.75 31.65 -14.04
N SER A 18 -14.97 31.12 -14.99
CA SER A 18 -14.95 29.71 -15.27
C SER A 18 -14.42 29.02 -14.01
N ALA A 19 -15.31 28.42 -13.24
CA ALA A 19 -14.93 27.45 -12.24
C ALA A 19 -14.28 26.28 -13.02
N PHE A 20 -12.95 26.28 -13.09
CA PHE A 20 -12.23 25.04 -13.38
C PHE A 20 -12.57 24.10 -12.23
N ALA A 21 -13.45 23.14 -12.49
CA ALA A 21 -13.50 21.94 -11.70
C ALA A 21 -12.11 21.31 -11.86
N TRP A 22 -11.28 21.40 -10.83
CA TRP A 22 -10.11 20.55 -10.71
C TRP A 22 -10.67 19.13 -10.61
N THR A 23 -10.69 18.40 -11.71
CA THR A 23 -10.74 16.96 -11.62
C THR A 23 -9.43 16.59 -10.94
N ASN A 24 -9.50 16.01 -9.76
CA ASN A 24 -8.37 15.39 -9.08
C ASN A 24 -8.01 14.11 -9.87
N GLU A 25 -7.55 14.26 -11.12
CA GLU A 25 -6.97 13.16 -11.84
C GLU A 25 -5.61 12.90 -11.20
N LEU A 26 -5.48 11.73 -10.57
CA LEU A 26 -4.21 11.28 -10.03
C LEU A 26 -3.24 11.06 -11.18
N SER A 27 -2.07 11.65 -11.09
CA SER A 27 -1.00 11.50 -12.07
C SER A 27 -0.41 10.09 -11.99
N ARG A 28 0.02 9.52 -13.11
CA ARG A 28 0.69 8.23 -13.09
C ARG A 28 2.01 8.32 -12.34
N ILE A 29 2.28 7.32 -11.51
CA ILE A 29 3.53 7.22 -10.75
C ILE A 29 4.55 6.39 -11.53
N SER A 30 5.80 6.80 -11.46
CA SER A 30 6.96 6.08 -11.98
C SER A 30 8.10 6.05 -10.95
N VAL A 31 9.16 5.31 -11.26
CA VAL A 31 10.37 5.26 -10.44
C VAL A 31 11.47 6.07 -11.12
N ASP A 32 12.08 7.00 -10.39
CA ASP A 32 13.30 7.70 -10.77
C ASP A 32 14.37 7.52 -9.69
N GLY A 33 15.35 6.69 -10.00
CA GLY A 33 16.37 6.27 -9.04
C GLY A 33 15.76 5.54 -7.83
N ASN A 34 15.88 6.15 -6.66
CA ASN A 34 15.33 5.62 -5.41
C ASN A 34 14.00 6.29 -4.97
N LYS A 35 13.29 6.93 -5.90
CA LYS A 35 12.09 7.71 -5.60
C LYS A 35 10.90 7.29 -6.43
N PHE A 36 9.71 7.42 -5.86
CA PHE A 36 8.48 7.52 -6.63
C PHE A 36 8.32 8.96 -7.10
N VAL A 37 7.97 9.13 -8.37
CA VAL A 37 7.74 10.47 -8.96
C VAL A 37 6.44 10.48 -9.77
N ASN A 38 5.78 11.65 -9.80
CA ASN A 38 4.63 11.89 -10.66
C ASN A 38 5.07 12.26 -12.09
N GLU A 39 4.11 12.53 -12.99
CA GLU A 39 4.38 12.90 -14.39
C GLU A 39 5.11 14.23 -14.54
N GLU A 40 5.05 15.10 -13.53
CA GLU A 40 5.77 16.37 -13.45
C GLU A 40 7.22 16.20 -12.93
N GLY A 41 7.61 14.98 -12.52
CA GLY A 41 8.91 14.67 -11.94
C GLY A 41 9.04 15.06 -10.47
N GLU A 42 7.94 15.35 -9.80
CA GLU A 42 7.93 15.65 -8.38
C GLU A 42 7.99 14.37 -7.54
N THR A 43 8.81 14.36 -6.51
CA THR A 43 8.91 13.23 -5.60
C THR A 43 7.61 13.05 -4.79
N ILE A 44 7.09 11.84 -4.79
CA ILE A 44 5.94 11.44 -3.99
C ILE A 44 6.42 10.52 -2.86
N VAL A 45 6.13 10.89 -1.62
CA VAL A 45 6.26 10.01 -0.47
C VAL A 45 4.87 9.54 -0.08
N PHE A 46 4.65 8.24 -0.17
CA PHE A 46 3.37 7.66 0.23
C PHE A 46 3.30 7.51 1.73
N LYS A 47 2.22 8.03 2.32
CA LYS A 47 1.83 7.83 3.70
C LYS A 47 0.38 7.38 3.70
N GLY A 48 0.09 6.21 4.24
CA GLY A 48 -1.24 5.65 4.08
C GLY A 48 -1.67 4.64 5.12
N LEU A 49 -2.78 4.00 4.82
CA LEU A 49 -3.45 3.05 5.71
C LEU A 49 -3.81 1.77 4.97
N ASN A 50 -3.60 0.64 5.64
CA ASN A 50 -4.18 -0.63 5.24
C ASN A 50 -5.65 -0.67 5.68
N ILE A 51 -6.52 -1.23 4.86
CA ILE A 51 -7.84 -1.67 5.28
C ILE A 51 -7.89 -3.19 5.37
N ALA A 52 -8.94 -3.76 5.94
CA ALA A 52 -9.19 -5.19 5.83
C ALA A 52 -9.56 -5.58 4.40
N ASP A 53 -9.45 -6.88 4.08
CA ASP A 53 -9.88 -7.41 2.78
C ASP A 53 -11.30 -6.94 2.42
N PRO A 54 -11.53 -6.45 1.19
CA PRO A 54 -12.86 -6.05 0.72
C PRO A 54 -13.97 -7.07 0.98
N ASP A 55 -13.68 -8.38 0.84
CA ASP A 55 -14.62 -9.46 1.17
C ASP A 55 -15.13 -9.36 2.63
N ARG A 56 -14.20 -9.20 3.56
CA ARG A 56 -14.53 -9.04 4.99
C ARG A 56 -15.36 -7.78 5.21
N LEU A 57 -14.94 -6.65 4.65
CA LEU A 57 -15.64 -5.38 4.79
C LEU A 57 -17.07 -5.43 4.23
N VAL A 58 -17.30 -6.17 3.13
CA VAL A 58 -18.66 -6.44 2.61
C VAL A 58 -19.47 -7.25 3.61
N LYS A 59 -18.92 -8.35 4.14
CA LYS A 59 -19.60 -9.21 5.13
C LYS A 59 -19.97 -8.46 6.40
N GLU A 60 -19.20 -7.44 6.77
CA GLU A 60 -19.44 -6.56 7.94
C GLU A 60 -20.26 -5.30 7.62
N GLY A 61 -20.64 -5.08 6.36
CA GLY A 61 -21.38 -3.88 5.92
C GLY A 61 -20.55 -2.59 5.98
N GLN A 62 -19.22 -2.71 5.93
CA GLN A 62 -18.28 -1.59 6.02
C GLN A 62 -17.61 -1.24 4.69
N TRP A 63 -17.83 -2.01 3.63
CA TRP A 63 -17.38 -1.69 2.29
C TRP A 63 -18.24 -0.56 1.71
N LYS A 64 -17.84 0.69 1.90
CA LYS A 64 -18.62 1.90 1.58
C LYS A 64 -17.70 3.11 1.35
N PRO A 65 -18.14 4.15 0.59
CA PRO A 65 -17.34 5.36 0.34
C PRO A 65 -16.82 6.03 1.60
N LYS A 66 -17.61 6.03 2.68
CA LYS A 66 -17.26 6.67 3.95
C LYS A 66 -15.93 6.17 4.53
N LEU A 67 -15.58 4.90 4.30
CA LEU A 67 -14.27 4.37 4.71
C LEU A 67 -13.13 5.17 4.07
N PHE A 68 -13.22 5.43 2.77
CA PHE A 68 -12.18 6.14 2.01
C PHE A 68 -12.12 7.64 2.35
N GLU A 69 -13.28 8.28 2.61
CA GLU A 69 -13.35 9.65 3.14
C GLU A 69 -12.57 9.76 4.47
N GLU A 70 -12.72 8.77 5.37
CA GLU A 70 -12.01 8.78 6.65
C GLU A 70 -10.50 8.55 6.50
N LEU A 71 -10.08 7.67 5.58
CA LEU A 71 -8.66 7.48 5.26
C LEU A 71 -8.02 8.80 4.80
N ALA A 72 -8.64 9.49 3.83
CA ALA A 72 -8.19 10.79 3.36
C ALA A 72 -8.26 11.86 4.47
N GLY A 73 -9.29 11.81 5.30
CA GLY A 73 -9.47 12.69 6.48
C GLY A 73 -8.38 12.50 7.56
N TRP A 74 -7.68 11.37 7.56
CA TRP A 74 -6.49 11.17 8.41
C TRP A 74 -5.21 11.73 7.77
N GLY A 75 -5.23 12.16 6.51
CA GLY A 75 -4.08 12.69 5.78
C GLY A 75 -3.40 11.67 4.87
N ALA A 76 -3.97 10.47 4.71
CA ALA A 76 -3.44 9.48 3.80
C ALA A 76 -3.46 9.98 2.35
N ASN A 77 -2.46 9.58 1.56
CA ASN A 77 -2.42 9.77 0.11
C ASN A 77 -2.41 8.44 -0.66
N ILE A 78 -2.41 7.32 0.05
CA ILE A 78 -2.47 5.97 -0.51
C ILE A 78 -3.26 5.04 0.42
N VAL A 79 -3.99 4.07 -0.16
CA VAL A 79 -4.64 2.98 0.56
C VAL A 79 -4.15 1.64 0.03
N ARG A 80 -3.91 0.68 0.92
CA ARG A 80 -3.59 -0.69 0.52
C ARG A 80 -4.82 -1.57 0.63
N LEU A 81 -5.14 -2.25 -0.48
CA LEU A 81 -6.23 -3.20 -0.64
C LEU A 81 -5.68 -4.62 -0.62
N PRO A 82 -5.70 -5.32 0.52
CA PRO A 82 -5.26 -6.71 0.60
C PRO A 82 -6.31 -7.62 -0.03
N VAL A 83 -5.87 -8.51 -0.93
CA VAL A 83 -6.71 -9.52 -1.59
C VAL A 83 -6.24 -10.90 -1.15
N HIS A 84 -7.00 -11.52 -0.25
CA HIS A 84 -6.69 -12.89 0.18
C HIS A 84 -7.01 -13.90 -0.92
N PRO A 85 -6.11 -14.84 -1.22
CA PRO A 85 -6.37 -15.88 -2.21
C PRO A 85 -7.66 -16.67 -1.95
N GLY A 86 -7.96 -16.95 -0.67
CA GLY A 86 -9.19 -17.61 -0.26
C GLY A 86 -10.45 -16.84 -0.66
N ALA A 87 -10.49 -15.55 -0.37
CA ALA A 87 -11.60 -14.66 -0.72
C ALA A 87 -11.74 -14.51 -2.25
N TRP A 88 -10.62 -14.32 -2.96
CA TRP A 88 -10.60 -14.28 -4.41
C TRP A 88 -11.22 -15.53 -5.06
N ARG A 89 -10.95 -16.72 -4.51
CA ARG A 89 -11.55 -17.98 -4.98
C ARG A 89 -13.04 -18.10 -4.64
N GLU A 90 -13.42 -17.68 -3.43
CA GLU A 90 -14.81 -17.73 -2.96
C GLU A 90 -15.75 -16.89 -3.84
N TRP A 91 -15.33 -15.69 -4.17
CA TRP A 91 -16.10 -14.77 -5.02
C TRP A 91 -16.01 -15.09 -6.52
N GLY A 92 -14.88 -15.66 -6.95
CA GLY A 92 -14.49 -15.71 -8.36
C GLY A 92 -14.00 -14.34 -8.86
N SER A 93 -13.13 -14.38 -9.88
CA SER A 93 -12.44 -13.20 -10.37
C SER A 93 -13.36 -12.05 -10.79
N ASP A 94 -14.45 -12.37 -11.51
CA ASP A 94 -15.33 -11.34 -12.09
C ASP A 94 -16.11 -10.55 -11.02
N ASP A 95 -16.51 -11.21 -9.94
CA ASP A 95 -17.24 -10.56 -8.85
C ASP A 95 -16.29 -9.86 -7.88
N TYR A 96 -15.11 -10.44 -7.61
CA TYR A 96 -14.11 -9.76 -6.77
C TYR A 96 -13.56 -8.49 -7.44
N LEU A 97 -13.37 -8.51 -8.75
CA LEU A 97 -12.97 -7.31 -9.49
C LEU A 97 -13.98 -6.18 -9.36
N LYS A 98 -15.28 -6.45 -9.23
CA LYS A 98 -16.27 -5.40 -8.95
C LYS A 98 -16.07 -4.74 -7.59
N LEU A 99 -15.59 -5.49 -6.59
CA LEU A 99 -15.22 -4.90 -5.30
C LEU A 99 -13.99 -4.00 -5.48
N LEU A 100 -12.96 -4.47 -6.17
CA LEU A 100 -11.78 -3.64 -6.42
C LEU A 100 -12.14 -2.38 -7.22
N ASP A 101 -12.99 -2.49 -8.26
CA ASP A 101 -13.46 -1.33 -9.02
C ASP A 101 -14.10 -0.28 -8.11
N GLN A 102 -15.01 -0.71 -7.23
CA GLN A 102 -15.66 0.19 -6.27
C GLN A 102 -14.65 0.88 -5.36
N GLY A 103 -13.72 0.11 -4.78
CA GLY A 103 -12.69 0.66 -3.89
C GLY A 103 -11.78 1.66 -4.59
N ILE A 104 -11.37 1.37 -5.83
CA ILE A 104 -10.54 2.27 -6.62
C ILE A 104 -11.30 3.56 -6.97
N GLU A 105 -12.57 3.47 -7.38
CA GLU A 105 -13.39 4.67 -7.64
C GLU A 105 -13.56 5.54 -6.40
N TRP A 106 -13.78 4.93 -5.22
CA TRP A 106 -13.87 5.69 -3.97
C TRP A 106 -12.53 6.28 -3.55
N ALA A 107 -11.42 5.55 -3.72
CA ALA A 107 -10.08 6.06 -3.48
C ALA A 107 -9.77 7.29 -4.37
N LYS A 108 -10.08 7.20 -5.68
CA LYS A 108 -9.92 8.32 -6.62
C LYS A 108 -10.74 9.54 -6.23
N ALA A 109 -11.98 9.35 -5.81
CA ALA A 109 -12.84 10.46 -5.39
C ALA A 109 -12.22 11.26 -4.24
N GLU A 110 -11.45 10.59 -3.38
CA GLU A 110 -10.75 11.20 -2.24
C GLU A 110 -9.28 11.55 -2.52
N GLY A 111 -8.80 11.38 -3.76
CA GLY A 111 -7.42 11.67 -4.13
C GLY A 111 -6.40 10.67 -3.58
N LEU A 112 -6.81 9.44 -3.29
CA LEU A 112 -5.96 8.37 -2.79
C LEU A 112 -5.43 7.50 -3.93
N TYR A 113 -4.14 7.26 -3.94
CA TYR A 113 -3.54 6.16 -4.69
C TYR A 113 -3.90 4.81 -4.07
N VAL A 114 -3.72 3.74 -4.83
CA VAL A 114 -4.04 2.38 -4.41
C VAL A 114 -2.85 1.46 -4.59
N ILE A 115 -2.56 0.66 -3.57
CA ILE A 115 -1.76 -0.55 -3.66
C ILE A 115 -2.73 -1.73 -3.75
N ILE A 116 -2.64 -2.55 -4.80
CA ILE A 116 -3.30 -3.86 -4.81
C ILE A 116 -2.27 -4.88 -4.34
N ASP A 117 -2.62 -5.64 -3.32
CA ASP A 117 -1.75 -6.62 -2.69
C ASP A 117 -2.31 -8.04 -2.82
N TRP A 118 -1.50 -8.97 -3.35
CA TRP A 118 -1.81 -10.39 -3.28
C TRP A 118 -1.44 -10.91 -1.89
N HIS A 119 -2.43 -10.86 -0.99
CA HIS A 119 -2.23 -11.01 0.45
C HIS A 119 -2.06 -12.47 0.87
N SER A 120 -0.96 -13.07 0.47
CA SER A 120 -0.56 -14.41 0.85
C SER A 120 0.62 -14.40 1.81
N ILE A 121 0.65 -15.34 2.76
CA ILE A 121 1.73 -15.53 3.74
C ILE A 121 2.21 -16.98 3.66
N GLY A 122 3.42 -17.15 3.17
CA GLY A 122 3.97 -18.50 3.04
C GLY A 122 5.10 -18.65 2.03
N ASN A 123 5.24 -19.85 1.52
CA ASN A 123 6.28 -20.24 0.59
C ASN A 123 5.68 -20.70 -0.74
N LEU A 124 5.66 -19.80 -1.70
CA LEU A 124 5.09 -20.03 -3.03
C LEU A 124 5.77 -21.18 -3.81
N ARG A 125 7.00 -21.56 -3.43
CA ARG A 125 7.73 -22.67 -4.05
C ARG A 125 7.22 -24.04 -3.60
N THR A 126 6.80 -24.15 -2.36
CA THR A 126 6.39 -25.42 -1.74
C THR A 126 4.88 -25.56 -1.64
N ASP A 127 4.13 -24.51 -1.99
CA ASP A 127 2.68 -24.41 -1.80
C ASP A 127 2.26 -24.67 -0.33
N LEU A 128 3.11 -24.19 0.63
CA LEU A 128 2.84 -24.25 2.06
C LEU A 128 2.65 -22.86 2.64
N TYR A 129 1.53 -22.65 3.31
CA TYR A 129 1.10 -21.33 3.79
C TYR A 129 0.76 -21.35 5.29
N GLN A 130 0.72 -20.18 5.88
CA GLN A 130 0.50 -20.02 7.32
C GLN A 130 -0.94 -20.32 7.74
N ALA A 131 -1.92 -20.12 6.86
CA ALA A 131 -3.34 -20.45 7.06
C ALA A 131 -4.04 -20.60 5.70
N ASP A 132 -5.19 -21.28 5.70
CA ASP A 132 -5.98 -21.59 4.49
C ASP A 132 -6.36 -20.38 3.65
N MET A 133 -6.59 -19.22 4.29
CA MET A 133 -6.94 -17.99 3.59
C MET A 133 -5.79 -17.45 2.72
N TYR A 134 -4.55 -17.82 3.03
CA TYR A 134 -3.34 -17.43 2.32
C TYR A 134 -2.91 -18.42 1.25
N ASP A 135 -3.54 -19.60 1.20
CA ASP A 135 -3.19 -20.64 0.25
C ASP A 135 -3.33 -20.15 -1.18
N THR A 136 -2.28 -20.35 -1.95
CA THR A 136 -2.26 -20.04 -3.38
C THR A 136 -1.32 -21.01 -4.11
N SER A 137 -1.04 -20.77 -5.36
CA SER A 137 0.01 -21.45 -6.12
C SER A 137 0.63 -20.45 -7.11
N MET A 138 1.81 -20.76 -7.63
CA MET A 138 2.43 -19.93 -8.66
C MET A 138 1.48 -19.71 -9.84
N ARG A 139 0.77 -20.74 -10.29
CA ARG A 139 -0.21 -20.64 -11.37
C ARG A 139 -1.37 -19.72 -11.03
N GLU A 140 -1.89 -19.75 -9.81
CA GLU A 140 -2.99 -18.89 -9.37
C GLU A 140 -2.51 -17.45 -9.22
N THR A 141 -1.33 -17.23 -8.62
CA THR A 141 -0.68 -15.93 -8.51
C THR A 141 -0.48 -15.26 -9.88
N LEU A 142 0.02 -16.01 -10.86
CA LEU A 142 0.17 -15.50 -12.23
C LEU A 142 -1.17 -15.16 -12.88
N ARG A 143 -2.22 -15.96 -12.65
CA ARG A 143 -3.57 -15.66 -13.17
C ARG A 143 -4.18 -14.44 -12.51
N PHE A 144 -4.02 -14.29 -11.21
CA PHE A 144 -4.45 -13.09 -10.47
C PHE A 144 -3.80 -11.86 -11.09
N TRP A 145 -2.48 -11.84 -11.19
CA TRP A 145 -1.75 -10.70 -11.72
C TRP A 145 -2.02 -10.44 -13.21
N TYR A 146 -2.21 -11.47 -14.02
CA TYR A 146 -2.67 -11.29 -15.40
C TYR A 146 -4.02 -10.57 -15.46
N THR A 147 -4.94 -10.97 -14.59
CA THR A 147 -6.32 -10.43 -14.58
C THR A 147 -6.33 -8.99 -14.07
N VAL A 148 -5.66 -8.73 -12.95
CA VAL A 148 -5.62 -7.42 -12.28
C VAL A 148 -4.84 -6.41 -13.11
N SER A 149 -3.63 -6.76 -13.57
CA SER A 149 -2.80 -5.83 -14.37
C SER A 149 -3.46 -5.45 -15.68
N ARG A 150 -4.17 -6.39 -16.34
CA ARG A 150 -4.93 -6.11 -17.55
C ARG A 150 -6.11 -5.18 -17.30
N ARG A 151 -6.80 -5.34 -16.17
CA ARG A 151 -7.96 -4.52 -15.85
C ARG A 151 -7.60 -3.08 -15.55
N TYR A 152 -6.50 -2.87 -14.84
CA TYR A 152 -6.10 -1.56 -14.33
C TYR A 152 -4.90 -0.96 -15.06
N ALA A 153 -4.56 -1.45 -16.27
CA ALA A 153 -3.43 -0.97 -17.06
C ALA A 153 -3.42 0.55 -17.27
N ASP A 154 -4.62 1.12 -17.50
CA ASP A 154 -4.81 2.53 -17.80
C ASP A 154 -5.35 3.33 -16.61
N GLU A 155 -5.35 2.74 -15.39
CA GLU A 155 -5.87 3.39 -14.18
C GLU A 155 -4.73 3.97 -13.32
N PRO A 156 -4.46 5.28 -13.36
CA PRO A 156 -3.35 5.90 -12.63
C PRO A 156 -3.48 5.80 -11.11
N ALA A 157 -4.70 5.69 -10.59
CA ALA A 157 -4.93 5.54 -9.15
C ALA A 157 -4.33 4.24 -8.62
N VAL A 158 -4.27 3.16 -9.43
CA VAL A 158 -3.58 1.92 -9.06
C VAL A 158 -2.09 2.10 -9.30
N ALA A 159 -1.42 2.75 -8.35
CA ALA A 159 -0.02 3.12 -8.48
C ALA A 159 0.94 1.94 -8.29
N LEU A 160 0.62 1.01 -7.39
CA LEU A 160 1.56 -0.02 -6.93
C LEU A 160 0.90 -1.40 -6.88
N TYR A 161 1.67 -2.44 -7.25
CA TYR A 161 1.25 -3.84 -7.37
C TYR A 161 2.12 -4.71 -6.45
N GLU A 162 1.66 -5.02 -5.24
CA GLU A 162 2.42 -5.83 -4.29
C GLU A 162 2.30 -7.31 -4.63
N VAL A 163 3.37 -7.84 -5.23
CA VAL A 163 3.35 -9.12 -5.94
C VAL A 163 3.03 -10.32 -5.05
N PHE A 164 3.37 -10.22 -3.76
CA PHE A 164 3.12 -11.21 -2.74
C PHE A 164 3.39 -10.59 -1.35
N ASN A 165 2.43 -10.62 -0.46
CA ASN A 165 2.47 -9.93 0.83
C ASN A 165 3.69 -10.32 1.71
N GLU A 166 3.77 -11.58 2.14
CA GLU A 166 4.78 -12.01 3.12
C GLU A 166 5.44 -13.35 2.75
N PRO A 167 6.49 -13.33 1.91
CA PRO A 167 7.27 -14.52 1.64
C PRO A 167 8.01 -14.98 2.91
N THR A 168 7.82 -16.24 3.29
CA THR A 168 8.45 -16.81 4.48
C THR A 168 8.59 -18.33 4.42
N THR A 169 9.60 -18.83 5.11
CA THR A 169 9.78 -20.27 5.35
C THR A 169 9.24 -20.71 6.71
N PHE A 170 8.83 -19.76 7.55
CA PHE A 170 8.37 -19.98 8.93
C PHE A 170 9.26 -20.98 9.69
N ASN A 171 10.53 -20.61 9.92
CA ASN A 171 11.54 -21.46 10.54
C ASN A 171 11.76 -22.81 9.82
N GLY A 172 11.56 -22.83 8.50
CA GLY A 172 11.69 -24.03 7.67
C GLY A 172 10.49 -24.99 7.69
N GLN A 173 9.45 -24.70 8.47
CA GLN A 173 8.23 -25.51 8.51
C GLN A 173 7.44 -25.46 7.20
N LEU A 174 7.56 -24.36 6.46
CA LEU A 174 6.95 -24.17 5.13
C LEU A 174 7.91 -24.56 3.99
N GLY A 175 8.97 -25.32 4.31
CA GLY A 175 10.00 -25.72 3.35
C GLY A 175 11.09 -24.66 3.16
N THR A 176 11.94 -24.88 2.14
CA THR A 176 13.06 -23.97 1.84
C THR A 176 12.76 -23.08 0.63
N LEU A 177 13.28 -21.88 0.63
CA LEU A 177 13.23 -20.93 -0.48
C LEU A 177 14.52 -20.12 -0.46
N SER A 178 15.35 -20.24 -1.52
CA SER A 178 16.52 -19.37 -1.66
C SER A 178 16.14 -18.04 -2.33
N TRP A 179 17.00 -17.02 -2.17
CA TRP A 179 16.78 -15.74 -2.83
C TRP A 179 16.71 -15.86 -4.36
N ASP A 180 17.60 -16.66 -4.97
CA ASP A 180 17.59 -16.88 -6.42
C ASP A 180 16.28 -17.53 -6.89
N GLN A 181 15.76 -18.49 -6.11
CA GLN A 181 14.46 -19.12 -6.42
C GLN A 181 13.32 -18.09 -6.30
N TRP A 182 13.33 -17.27 -5.24
CA TRP A 182 12.36 -16.20 -5.05
C TRP A 182 12.46 -15.16 -6.18
N SER A 183 13.65 -14.67 -6.49
CA SER A 183 13.89 -13.73 -7.57
C SER A 183 13.35 -14.22 -8.91
N ASN A 184 13.59 -15.48 -9.26
CA ASN A 184 13.05 -16.07 -10.49
C ASN A 184 11.51 -16.09 -10.51
N MET A 185 10.86 -16.46 -9.40
CA MET A 185 9.40 -16.47 -9.29
C MET A 185 8.82 -15.06 -9.37
N VAL A 186 9.45 -14.10 -8.70
CA VAL A 186 9.09 -12.68 -8.79
C VAL A 186 9.22 -12.16 -10.22
N MET A 187 10.29 -12.53 -10.94
CA MET A 187 10.46 -12.16 -12.36
C MET A 187 9.35 -12.71 -13.25
N ASP A 188 8.90 -13.94 -13.01
CA ASP A 188 7.76 -14.51 -13.74
C ASP A 188 6.48 -13.69 -13.48
N ILE A 189 6.25 -13.27 -12.23
CA ILE A 189 5.10 -12.42 -11.87
C ILE A 189 5.22 -11.04 -12.52
N ILE A 190 6.37 -10.39 -12.41
CA ILE A 190 6.65 -9.08 -13.02
C ILE A 190 6.42 -9.14 -14.53
N ASN A 191 6.89 -10.17 -15.20
CA ASN A 191 6.72 -10.34 -16.65
C ASN A 191 5.23 -10.42 -17.03
N VAL A 192 4.41 -11.13 -16.24
CA VAL A 192 2.96 -11.20 -16.46
C VAL A 192 2.30 -9.84 -16.24
N ILE A 193 2.66 -9.11 -15.20
CA ILE A 193 2.14 -7.77 -14.93
C ILE A 193 2.48 -6.84 -16.11
N ARG A 194 3.73 -6.79 -16.53
CA ARG A 194 4.21 -5.88 -17.57
C ARG A 194 3.73 -6.21 -18.97
N ALA A 195 3.42 -7.47 -19.24
CA ALA A 195 2.78 -7.85 -20.50
C ALA A 195 1.43 -7.17 -20.71
N ASN A 196 0.78 -6.73 -19.65
CA ASN A 196 -0.53 -6.06 -19.68
C ASN A 196 -0.44 -4.57 -19.29
N SER A 197 0.44 -4.24 -18.35
CA SER A 197 0.64 -2.89 -17.81
C SER A 197 2.15 -2.58 -17.76
N PRO A 198 2.74 -2.11 -18.88
CA PRO A 198 4.18 -1.90 -18.98
C PRO A 198 4.76 -0.94 -17.95
N ASP A 199 3.97 0.06 -17.55
CA ASP A 199 4.37 1.12 -16.62
C ASP A 199 4.09 0.77 -15.15
N ALA A 200 3.51 -0.41 -14.86
CA ALA A 200 3.24 -0.84 -13.50
C ALA A 200 4.52 -0.89 -12.65
N ILE A 201 4.37 -0.55 -11.37
CA ILE A 201 5.44 -0.63 -10.37
C ILE A 201 5.15 -1.83 -9.47
N PRO A 202 5.79 -2.99 -9.72
CA PRO A 202 5.74 -4.12 -8.81
C PRO A 202 6.48 -3.81 -7.51
N LEU A 203 5.86 -4.17 -6.38
CA LEU A 203 6.44 -4.14 -5.05
C LEU A 203 6.92 -5.53 -4.65
N VAL A 204 8.17 -5.64 -4.20
CA VAL A 204 8.80 -6.93 -3.89
C VAL A 204 9.26 -6.99 -2.45
N GLY A 205 8.64 -7.87 -1.67
CA GLY A 205 9.05 -8.19 -0.30
C GLY A 205 10.21 -9.19 -0.24
N GLY A 206 11.04 -9.06 0.80
CA GLY A 206 12.05 -10.03 1.16
C GLY A 206 11.52 -11.14 2.05
N PHE A 207 12.43 -11.90 2.68
CA PHE A 207 12.07 -12.99 3.59
C PHE A 207 11.68 -12.53 4.99
N ASN A 208 11.40 -13.50 5.85
CA ASN A 208 10.99 -13.26 7.24
C ASN A 208 9.73 -12.38 7.33
N TRP A 209 8.69 -12.78 6.56
CA TRP A 209 7.44 -12.01 6.44
C TRP A 209 7.72 -10.57 5.96
N ALA A 210 8.26 -10.44 4.75
CA ALA A 210 8.63 -9.19 4.08
C ALA A 210 9.54 -8.25 4.92
N TYR A 211 10.34 -8.79 5.87
CA TYR A 211 11.19 -7.96 6.70
C TYR A 211 12.63 -7.86 6.19
N ASP A 212 13.22 -8.99 5.74
CA ASP A 212 14.64 -9.12 5.46
C ASP A 212 14.95 -8.90 3.98
N LEU A 213 15.58 -7.78 3.68
CA LEU A 213 16.04 -7.40 2.34
C LEU A 213 17.57 -7.54 2.19
N THR A 214 18.26 -8.15 3.14
CA THR A 214 19.73 -8.29 3.06
C THR A 214 20.25 -8.92 1.77
N PRO A 215 19.55 -9.88 1.11
CA PRO A 215 20.00 -10.42 -0.15
C PRO A 215 20.06 -9.43 -1.31
N VAL A 216 19.31 -8.30 -1.22
CA VAL A 216 19.28 -7.27 -2.28
C VAL A 216 20.64 -6.59 -2.45
N SER A 217 21.47 -6.55 -1.39
CA SER A 217 22.80 -5.94 -1.45
C SER A 217 23.71 -6.58 -2.51
N ASP A 218 23.62 -7.89 -2.65
CA ASP A 218 24.49 -8.66 -3.55
C ASP A 218 23.77 -9.12 -4.84
N ASN A 219 22.45 -9.31 -4.75
CA ASN A 219 21.66 -9.85 -5.84
C ASN A 219 20.27 -9.19 -5.91
N PRO A 220 20.17 -7.94 -6.36
CA PRO A 220 18.88 -7.28 -6.53
C PRO A 220 18.01 -7.99 -7.59
N ILE A 221 16.69 -7.83 -7.51
CA ILE A 221 15.78 -8.31 -8.55
C ILE A 221 16.15 -7.65 -9.87
N PRO A 222 16.42 -8.41 -10.96
CA PRO A 222 16.91 -7.87 -12.21
C PRO A 222 15.79 -7.25 -13.07
N ALA A 223 15.10 -6.26 -12.49
CA ALA A 223 14.02 -5.52 -13.13
C ALA A 223 14.12 -4.03 -12.82
N GLU A 224 13.81 -3.21 -13.81
CA GLU A 224 13.66 -1.75 -13.63
C GLU A 224 12.26 -1.41 -13.15
N ASN A 225 12.01 -0.17 -12.74
CA ASN A 225 10.70 0.34 -12.34
C ASN A 225 9.99 -0.56 -11.30
N ILE A 226 10.73 -1.00 -10.27
CA ILE A 226 10.24 -1.76 -9.12
C ILE A 226 10.52 -1.00 -7.84
N ALA A 227 9.86 -1.38 -6.75
CA ALA A 227 10.21 -0.95 -5.41
C ALA A 227 10.26 -2.15 -4.46
N TYR A 228 10.99 -2.00 -3.35
CA TYR A 228 11.06 -3.03 -2.34
C TYR A 228 10.13 -2.75 -1.18
N VAL A 229 9.73 -3.83 -0.50
CA VAL A 229 8.80 -3.80 0.64
C VAL A 229 9.49 -4.27 1.91
N ALA A 230 9.17 -3.62 3.04
CA ALA A 230 9.52 -4.10 4.37
C ALA A 230 8.32 -4.02 5.33
N HIS A 231 8.21 -5.02 6.25
CA HIS A 231 7.23 -5.08 7.34
C HIS A 231 7.96 -5.06 8.70
N PRO A 232 8.45 -3.89 9.15
CA PRO A 232 9.31 -3.78 10.33
C PRO A 232 8.53 -3.66 11.63
N TYR A 233 7.74 -4.67 11.99
CA TYR A 233 7.05 -4.71 13.28
C TYR A 233 8.01 -4.68 14.48
N PRO A 234 7.57 -4.19 15.67
CA PRO A 234 8.46 -3.88 16.80
C PRO A 234 9.38 -5.01 17.23
N GLN A 235 8.89 -6.25 17.25
CA GLN A 235 9.64 -7.40 17.74
C GLN A 235 10.32 -8.23 16.64
N LYS A 236 10.38 -7.70 15.43
CA LYS A 236 11.26 -8.29 14.39
C LYS A 236 12.73 -8.12 14.76
N ARG A 237 13.06 -7.07 15.52
CA ARG A 237 14.39 -6.82 16.08
C ARG A 237 14.28 -6.20 17.49
N GLU A 238 15.27 -6.50 18.32
CA GLU A 238 15.48 -5.83 19.59
C GLU A 238 16.08 -4.43 19.39
N LYS A 239 15.86 -3.54 20.37
CA LYS A 239 16.54 -2.23 20.42
C LYS A 239 18.07 -2.38 20.46
N PRO A 240 18.83 -1.43 19.91
CA PRO A 240 18.40 -0.25 19.17
C PRO A 240 17.90 -0.63 17.75
N TRP A 241 16.77 -0.08 17.35
CA TRP A 241 16.12 -0.47 16.09
C TRP A 241 16.81 0.10 14.84
N VAL A 242 17.08 1.40 14.83
CA VAL A 242 17.53 2.14 13.64
C VAL A 242 18.76 1.50 12.99
N GLU A 243 19.79 1.18 13.76
CA GLU A 243 21.00 0.53 13.25
C GLU A 243 20.72 -0.84 12.63
N LYS A 244 19.72 -1.56 13.14
CA LYS A 244 19.33 -2.88 12.64
C LYS A 244 18.44 -2.77 11.42
N TRP A 245 17.48 -1.84 11.42
CA TRP A 245 16.67 -1.53 10.26
C TRP A 245 17.54 -1.12 9.07
N GLU A 246 18.56 -0.30 9.33
CA GLU A 246 19.51 0.11 8.30
C GLU A 246 20.20 -1.09 7.63
N LYS A 247 20.61 -2.10 8.43
CA LYS A 247 21.27 -3.30 7.92
C LYS A 247 20.32 -4.30 7.27
N ASP A 248 19.09 -4.41 7.79
CA ASP A 248 18.16 -5.45 7.38
C ASP A 248 17.35 -5.06 6.12
N PHE A 249 17.02 -3.75 5.96
CA PHE A 249 16.24 -3.27 4.81
C PHE A 249 16.52 -1.81 4.41
N GLY A 250 16.89 -0.94 5.35
CA GLY A 250 16.95 0.51 5.12
C GLY A 250 18.01 0.94 4.10
N PHE A 251 19.10 0.19 3.96
CA PHE A 251 20.15 0.41 2.97
C PHE A 251 19.59 0.37 1.53
N VAL A 252 18.46 -0.33 1.30
CA VAL A 252 17.83 -0.44 -0.02
C VAL A 252 17.37 0.93 -0.53
N ALA A 253 16.95 1.82 0.39
CA ALA A 253 16.50 3.17 0.05
C ALA A 253 17.61 4.07 -0.54
N GLU A 254 18.86 3.65 -0.52
CA GLU A 254 19.95 4.37 -1.18
C GLU A 254 19.87 4.26 -2.73
N ASN A 255 19.33 3.15 -3.24
CA ASN A 255 19.35 2.83 -4.66
C ASN A 255 17.98 2.54 -5.28
N TYR A 256 16.99 2.20 -4.48
CA TYR A 256 15.63 1.82 -4.92
C TYR A 256 14.58 2.50 -4.06
N PRO A 257 13.37 2.76 -4.59
CA PRO A 257 12.27 3.15 -3.74
C PRO A 257 11.98 2.02 -2.74
N LEU A 258 11.80 2.41 -1.48
CA LEU A 258 11.42 1.52 -0.40
C LEU A 258 10.10 1.98 0.19
N ILE A 259 9.19 1.05 0.41
CA ILE A 259 7.93 1.29 1.08
C ILE A 259 7.69 0.24 2.16
N ALA A 260 7.38 0.68 3.38
CA ALA A 260 6.88 -0.22 4.40
C ALA A 260 5.37 -0.36 4.24
N THR A 261 4.92 -1.42 3.56
CA THR A 261 3.48 -1.63 3.29
C THR A 261 2.71 -2.12 4.52
N GLU A 262 3.41 -2.51 5.58
CA GLU A 262 2.84 -2.74 6.89
C GLU A 262 3.75 -2.23 7.99
N ILE A 263 3.25 -1.31 8.81
CA ILE A 263 3.83 -0.91 10.09
C ILE A 263 2.72 -0.80 11.13
N GLY A 264 3.05 -1.06 12.37
CA GLY A 264 2.06 -0.94 13.44
C GLY A 264 2.61 -1.45 14.76
N TYR A 265 1.94 -1.11 15.83
CA TYR A 265 2.24 -1.65 17.15
C TYR A 265 0.96 -1.75 17.99
N MET A 266 1.01 -2.60 19.00
CA MET A 266 -0.06 -2.74 19.95
C MET A 266 0.47 -3.07 21.32
N TYR A 267 -0.32 -2.71 22.34
CA TYR A 267 0.01 -3.01 23.71
C TYR A 267 -0.41 -4.44 24.09
N PRO A 268 0.28 -5.07 25.06
CA PRO A 268 -0.02 -6.45 25.47
C PRO A 268 -1.47 -6.70 25.94
N GLU A 269 -2.15 -5.68 26.44
CA GLU A 269 -3.54 -5.76 26.93
C GLU A 269 -4.59 -5.62 25.83
N GLN A 270 -4.22 -5.27 24.60
CA GLN A 270 -5.17 -5.11 23.51
C GLN A 270 -5.65 -6.46 22.96
N LYS A 271 -6.88 -6.48 22.45
CA LYS A 271 -7.48 -7.66 21.80
C LYS A 271 -6.62 -8.09 20.63
N GLY A 272 -6.25 -9.36 20.57
CA GLY A 272 -5.42 -9.90 19.49
C GLY A 272 -3.93 -9.62 19.63
N ALA A 273 -3.47 -9.18 20.81
CA ALA A 273 -2.05 -8.90 21.05
C ALA A 273 -1.16 -10.12 20.79
N HIS A 274 -0.19 -9.94 19.90
CA HIS A 274 0.70 -11.02 19.45
C HIS A 274 2.08 -10.51 19.03
N ILE A 275 3.05 -11.40 19.02
CA ILE A 275 4.35 -11.19 18.42
C ILE A 275 4.18 -11.29 16.88
N PRO A 276 4.77 -10.37 16.08
CA PRO A 276 5.80 -9.38 16.45
C PRO A 276 5.29 -7.96 16.71
N CYS A 277 3.97 -7.75 16.86
CA CYS A 277 3.36 -6.42 16.91
C CYS A 277 3.42 -5.74 18.30
N LEU A 278 3.83 -6.46 19.35
CA LEU A 278 3.91 -5.88 20.70
C LEU A 278 4.96 -4.75 20.77
N GLY A 279 4.48 -3.55 21.10
CA GLY A 279 5.28 -2.34 21.15
C GLY A 279 4.54 -1.20 21.85
N ASP A 280 5.10 -0.02 21.73
CA ASP A 280 4.60 1.21 22.34
C ASP A 280 4.87 2.43 21.44
N GLU A 281 4.56 3.63 21.93
CA GLU A 281 4.79 4.89 21.22
C GLU A 281 6.27 5.15 20.90
N GLU A 282 7.20 4.58 21.67
CA GLU A 282 8.62 4.73 21.35
C GLU A 282 8.94 4.08 20.00
N TYR A 283 8.38 2.88 19.74
CA TYR A 283 8.50 2.27 18.42
C TYR A 283 7.84 3.14 17.34
N GLY A 284 6.59 3.56 17.57
CA GLY A 284 5.84 4.35 16.59
C GLY A 284 6.58 5.63 16.19
N ASN A 285 7.04 6.41 17.18
CA ASN A 285 7.82 7.63 16.93
C ASN A 285 9.18 7.34 16.26
N THR A 286 9.87 6.28 16.66
CA THR A 286 11.18 5.95 16.09
C THR A 286 11.07 5.55 14.63
N ILE A 287 10.06 4.71 14.27
CA ILE A 287 9.94 4.23 12.90
C ILE A 287 9.45 5.34 11.94
N THR A 288 8.51 6.18 12.36
CA THR A 288 8.02 7.30 11.53
C THR A 288 9.10 8.36 11.33
N THR A 289 9.89 8.68 12.36
CA THR A 289 11.05 9.58 12.25
C THR A 289 12.10 9.01 11.30
N TYR A 290 12.45 7.73 11.44
CA TYR A 290 13.41 7.06 10.56
C TYR A 290 12.96 7.09 9.09
N PHE A 291 11.69 6.87 8.82
CA PHE A 291 11.16 6.93 7.46
C PHE A 291 11.14 8.34 6.89
N GLU A 292 10.77 9.34 7.70
CA GLU A 292 10.80 10.74 7.28
C GLU A 292 12.22 11.18 6.90
N GLU A 293 13.22 10.87 7.72
CA GLU A 293 14.62 11.22 7.47
C GLU A 293 15.18 10.58 6.19
N LYS A 294 14.66 9.40 5.81
CA LYS A 294 15.12 8.65 4.62
C LYS A 294 14.23 8.82 3.38
N GLY A 295 13.10 9.50 3.51
CA GLY A 295 12.10 9.59 2.44
C GLY A 295 11.45 8.25 2.10
N ILE A 296 11.36 7.33 3.07
CA ILE A 296 10.74 6.02 2.91
C ILE A 296 9.23 6.16 3.04
N SER A 297 8.50 5.64 2.07
CA SER A 297 7.03 5.56 2.10
C SER A 297 6.55 4.51 3.10
N TRP A 298 5.34 4.68 3.65
CA TRP A 298 4.78 3.71 4.59
C TRP A 298 3.25 3.65 4.59
N VAL A 299 2.71 2.51 5.01
CA VAL A 299 1.28 2.24 5.13
C VAL A 299 1.03 1.54 6.47
N ALA A 300 0.30 2.20 7.38
CA ALA A 300 0.04 1.65 8.70
C ALA A 300 -1.02 0.53 8.66
N TRP A 301 -0.79 -0.54 9.37
CA TRP A 301 -1.69 -1.67 9.57
C TRP A 301 -2.42 -1.53 10.91
N VAL A 302 -3.71 -1.59 11.03
CA VAL A 302 -4.75 -1.70 10.03
C VAL A 302 -5.96 -0.85 10.44
N PHE A 303 -6.61 -0.18 9.50
CA PHE A 303 -7.80 0.66 9.72
C PHE A 303 -9.05 -0.21 9.87
N ASP A 304 -9.05 -1.01 10.93
CA ASP A 304 -10.06 -2.01 11.29
C ASP A 304 -10.09 -2.15 12.81
N PRO A 305 -11.28 -2.30 13.47
CA PRO A 305 -11.37 -2.41 14.92
C PRO A 305 -11.12 -3.83 15.43
N ASP A 306 -11.11 -4.84 14.57
CA ASP A 306 -11.00 -6.24 14.97
C ASP A 306 -9.69 -6.91 14.55
N TRP A 307 -9.11 -6.50 13.41
CA TRP A 307 -7.81 -6.99 12.97
C TRP A 307 -6.69 -6.23 13.67
N SER A 308 -5.69 -6.94 14.14
CA SER A 308 -4.60 -6.38 14.95
C SER A 308 -3.30 -6.22 14.17
N PRO A 309 -2.51 -5.18 14.49
CA PRO A 309 -2.74 -4.08 15.43
C PRO A 309 -3.75 -3.04 14.91
N GLN A 310 -4.81 -2.82 15.69
CA GLN A 310 -5.91 -1.94 15.34
C GLN A 310 -5.49 -0.45 15.37
N LEU A 311 -5.86 0.30 14.31
CA LEU A 311 -5.72 1.77 14.30
C LEU A 311 -6.99 2.48 14.74
N ILE A 312 -8.16 1.82 14.63
CA ILE A 312 -9.45 2.33 15.11
C ILE A 312 -10.06 1.38 16.15
N LYS A 313 -10.91 1.92 17.04
CA LYS A 313 -11.59 1.18 18.11
C LYS A 313 -12.94 0.62 17.67
N ASP A 314 -13.56 1.29 16.71
CA ASP A 314 -14.94 1.07 16.27
C ASP A 314 -15.15 1.60 14.85
N TRP A 315 -16.32 1.31 14.28
CA TRP A 315 -16.72 1.80 12.95
C TRP A 315 -17.32 3.23 12.98
N ASP A 316 -17.19 3.94 14.09
CA ASP A 316 -17.28 5.41 14.14
C ASP A 316 -15.90 6.05 13.90
N TYR A 317 -14.91 5.22 13.58
CA TYR A 317 -13.52 5.57 13.23
C TYR A 317 -12.76 6.24 14.36
N THR A 318 -13.13 5.94 15.62
CA THR A 318 -12.41 6.44 16.79
C THR A 318 -10.99 5.88 16.84
N PRO A 319 -9.92 6.70 16.79
CA PRO A 319 -8.57 6.19 16.76
C PRO A 319 -8.18 5.47 18.06
N THR A 320 -7.36 4.42 17.94
CA THR A 320 -6.59 3.87 19.07
C THR A 320 -5.42 4.79 19.39
N ARG A 321 -4.64 4.50 20.44
CA ARG A 321 -3.40 5.26 20.73
C ARG A 321 -2.39 5.15 19.57
N ALA A 322 -2.24 3.96 18.99
CA ALA A 322 -1.43 3.78 17.79
C ALA A 322 -2.00 4.55 16.59
N GLY A 323 -3.33 4.51 16.43
CA GLY A 323 -4.03 5.28 15.40
C GLY A 323 -3.83 6.78 15.51
N GLU A 324 -3.87 7.35 16.72
CA GLU A 324 -3.58 8.77 16.96
C GLU A 324 -2.15 9.12 16.51
N LEU A 325 -1.16 8.31 16.90
CA LEU A 325 0.24 8.53 16.53
C LEU A 325 0.44 8.50 14.99
N PHE A 326 -0.07 7.47 14.31
CA PHE A 326 0.10 7.38 12.85
C PHE A 326 -0.68 8.46 12.11
N LYS A 327 -1.85 8.87 12.61
CA LYS A 327 -2.60 10.00 12.07
C LYS A 327 -1.84 11.31 12.19
N GLU A 328 -1.15 11.54 13.30
CA GLU A 328 -0.31 12.74 13.50
C GLU A 328 0.95 12.74 12.63
N ALA A 329 1.44 11.55 12.22
CA ALA A 329 2.62 11.40 11.39
C ALA A 329 2.33 11.49 9.87
N MET A 330 1.07 11.47 9.46
CA MET A 330 0.66 11.70 8.07
C MET A 330 0.75 13.15 7.66
#